data_67be6d9391e38cf5ec16bf9489f3219b
#
_entry.id   67be6d9391e38cf5ec16bf9489f3219b
#
_cell.length_a   1.000
_cell.length_b   1.000
_cell.length_c   1.000
_cell.angle_alpha   90.00
_cell.angle_beta   90.00
_cell.angle_gamma   90.00
#
_symmetry.space_group_name_H-M   'P 1'
#
loop_
_entity.id
_entity.type
_entity.pdbx_description
1 polymer ?
#
loop_
_entity_poly.entity_id
_entity_poly.type
_entity_poly.pdbx_seq_one_letter_code
_entity_poly.pdbx_strand_id
1 'polypeptide(L)'
;MTDILRPVLELFVIIPGILLAYLPVKNYLRQTPLKLTAWLLPLLLGICILGGAVCCALQIPTRWFLFPLLPVIMLIYHKTLKISVWKSVSIFLAVFAVFICVKSLSRAVNALMTADLHITENELWLHTGAGIFYNVICLLFVLAAWYPACHCVQTCLLYTSPSPR
;
A
#
# COMPACT_ATOMS: atom_id res chain seq x y z
N MET A 1 -15.86 -7.74 18.66
CA MET A 1 -14.40 -7.51 18.49
C MET A 1 -13.93 -7.78 17.06
N THR A 2 -14.54 -8.68 16.34
CA THR A 2 -14.23 -8.99 14.93
C THR A 2 -14.52 -7.85 13.96
N ASP A 3 -15.50 -6.99 14.26
CA ASP A 3 -15.94 -5.92 13.36
C ASP A 3 -14.92 -4.79 13.17
N ILE A 4 -14.06 -4.53 14.17
CA ILE A 4 -13.00 -3.53 14.09
C ILE A 4 -11.78 -4.08 13.32
N LEU A 5 -11.52 -5.37 13.46
CA LEU A 5 -10.34 -6.01 12.90
C LEU A 5 -10.36 -6.00 11.36
N ARG A 6 -11.55 -6.16 10.77
CA ARG A 6 -11.74 -6.15 9.31
C ARG A 6 -11.27 -4.84 8.66
N PRO A 7 -11.81 -3.66 9.02
CA PRO A 7 -11.37 -2.40 8.42
C PRO A 7 -9.88 -2.09 8.72
N VAL A 8 -9.36 -2.49 9.89
CA VAL A 8 -7.94 -2.35 10.20
C VAL A 8 -7.08 -3.18 9.26
N LEU A 9 -7.41 -4.45 9.02
CA LEU A 9 -6.68 -5.33 8.09
C LEU A 9 -6.76 -4.84 6.65
N GLU A 10 -7.90 -4.27 6.23
CA GLU A 10 -8.04 -3.66 4.90
C GLU A 10 -7.13 -2.43 4.72
N LEU A 11 -6.95 -1.63 5.77
CA LEU A 11 -6.06 -0.47 5.75
C LEU A 11 -4.59 -0.87 5.89
N PHE A 12 -4.30 -1.99 6.52
CA PHE A 12 -2.92 -2.46 6.75
C PHE A 12 -2.13 -2.69 5.44
N VAL A 13 -2.83 -2.92 4.34
CA VAL A 13 -2.26 -3.03 2.99
C VAL A 13 -1.53 -1.75 2.53
N ILE A 14 -1.82 -0.60 3.13
CA ILE A 14 -1.12 0.66 2.85
C ILE A 14 0.38 0.53 3.19
N ILE A 15 0.73 -0.22 4.22
CA ILE A 15 2.11 -0.35 4.70
C ILE A 15 3.01 -1.00 3.65
N PRO A 16 2.72 -2.22 3.13
CA PRO A 16 3.51 -2.80 2.06
C PRO A 16 3.49 -1.95 0.77
N GLY A 17 2.37 -1.25 0.47
CA GLY A 17 2.28 -0.33 -0.66
C GLY A 17 3.29 0.82 -0.56
N ILE A 18 3.34 1.46 0.59
CA ILE A 18 4.30 2.54 0.84
C ILE A 18 5.73 2.02 0.84
N LEU A 19 5.98 0.84 1.43
CA LEU A 19 7.28 0.21 1.40
C LEU A 19 7.77 0.01 -0.04
N LEU A 20 6.91 -0.53 -0.91
CA LEU A 20 7.22 -0.71 -2.33
C LEU A 20 7.48 0.62 -3.05
N ALA A 21 6.79 1.70 -2.68
CA ALA A 21 7.00 3.02 -3.26
C ALA A 21 8.37 3.63 -2.86
N TYR A 22 8.82 3.40 -1.62
CA TYR A 22 10.09 3.96 -1.13
C TYR A 22 11.33 3.17 -1.56
N LEU A 23 11.19 1.85 -1.74
CA LEU A 23 12.30 0.97 -2.06
C LEU A 23 13.13 1.41 -3.28
N PRO A 24 12.52 1.68 -4.45
CA PRO A 24 13.28 2.04 -5.65
C PRO A 24 13.91 3.44 -5.56
N VAL A 25 13.38 4.31 -4.70
CA VAL A 25 13.85 5.71 -4.55
C VAL A 25 14.69 5.94 -3.29
N LYS A 26 15.15 4.87 -2.62
CA LYS A 26 15.93 4.97 -1.39
C LYS A 26 17.13 5.92 -1.46
N ASN A 27 17.78 6.03 -2.63
CA ASN A 27 18.94 6.90 -2.87
C ASN A 27 18.56 8.38 -3.02
N TYR A 28 17.28 8.69 -3.22
CA TYR A 28 16.76 10.05 -3.40
C TYR A 28 16.02 10.56 -2.17
N LEU A 29 16.14 9.88 -1.04
CA LEU A 29 15.55 10.30 0.23
C LEU A 29 16.25 11.56 0.77
N ARG A 30 15.46 12.46 1.37
CA ARG A 30 15.98 13.63 2.10
C ARG A 30 16.56 13.25 3.46
N GLN A 31 16.08 12.16 4.03
CA GLN A 31 16.46 11.65 5.34
C GLN A 31 17.05 10.25 5.22
N THR A 32 17.81 9.84 6.23
CA THR A 32 18.29 8.46 6.29
C THR A 32 17.10 7.49 6.35
N PRO A 33 17.15 6.35 5.65
CA PRO A 33 16.03 5.41 5.60
C PRO A 33 15.59 4.95 7.00
N LEU A 34 16.52 4.84 7.94
CA LEU A 34 16.24 4.45 9.32
C LEU A 34 15.42 5.51 10.08
N LYS A 35 15.72 6.80 9.89
CA LYS A 35 14.92 7.89 10.47
C LYS A 35 13.54 7.96 9.84
N LEU A 36 13.46 7.74 8.53
CA LEU A 36 12.19 7.75 7.81
C LEU A 36 11.28 6.63 8.32
N THR A 37 11.79 5.40 8.42
CA THR A 37 10.99 4.26 8.91
C THR A 37 10.59 4.43 10.37
N ALA A 38 11.45 5.00 11.20
CA ALA A 38 11.20 5.18 12.63
C ALA A 38 9.99 6.08 12.94
N TRP A 39 9.70 7.10 12.10
CA TRP A 39 8.53 7.95 12.32
C TRP A 39 7.36 7.60 11.38
N LEU A 40 7.64 7.13 10.16
CA LEU A 40 6.62 6.83 9.17
C LEU A 40 5.83 5.56 9.56
N LEU A 41 6.52 4.52 10.03
CA LEU A 41 5.87 3.26 10.40
C LEU A 41 4.85 3.44 11.53
N PRO A 42 5.16 4.08 12.68
CA PRO A 42 4.16 4.29 13.73
C PRO A 42 3.04 5.24 13.27
N LEU A 43 3.33 6.22 12.41
CA LEU A 43 2.30 7.08 11.82
C LEU A 43 1.31 6.26 10.98
N LEU A 44 1.80 5.37 10.11
CA LEU A 44 0.96 4.51 9.28
C LEU A 44 0.15 3.52 10.10
N LEU A 45 0.77 2.91 11.11
CA LEU A 45 0.08 2.02 12.05
C LEU A 45 -1.04 2.77 12.79
N GLY A 46 -0.75 3.97 13.27
CA GLY A 46 -1.75 4.85 13.90
C GLY A 46 -2.92 5.16 12.96
N ILE A 47 -2.63 5.50 11.70
CA ILE A 47 -3.66 5.76 10.68
C ILE A 47 -4.50 4.50 10.41
N CYS A 48 -3.90 3.31 10.33
CA CYS A 48 -4.62 2.06 10.11
C CYS A 48 -5.55 1.72 11.29
N ILE A 49 -5.06 1.88 12.52
CA ILE A 49 -5.83 1.55 13.72
C ILE A 49 -6.96 2.58 13.93
N LEU A 50 -6.62 3.87 13.92
CA LEU A 50 -7.60 4.94 14.12
C LEU A 50 -8.62 4.99 12.97
N GLY A 51 -8.14 4.88 11.73
CA GLY A 51 -9.00 4.83 10.54
C GLY A 51 -9.93 3.63 10.56
N GLY A 52 -9.43 2.45 10.95
CA GLY A 52 -10.23 1.25 11.12
C GLY A 52 -11.30 1.41 12.20
N ALA A 53 -10.94 2.00 13.36
CA ALA A 53 -11.88 2.29 14.44
C ALA A 53 -12.96 3.29 14.02
N VAL A 54 -12.60 4.35 13.31
CA VAL A 54 -13.54 5.36 12.78
C VAL A 54 -14.48 4.72 11.75
N CYS A 55 -13.95 3.94 10.81
CA CYS A 55 -14.78 3.24 9.82
C CYS A 55 -15.78 2.28 10.49
N CYS A 56 -15.36 1.59 11.55
CA CYS A 56 -16.24 0.71 12.31
C CYS A 56 -17.31 1.50 13.06
N ALA A 57 -16.93 2.59 13.76
CA ALA A 57 -17.86 3.40 14.55
C ALA A 57 -18.92 4.09 13.68
N LEU A 58 -18.54 4.59 12.51
CA LEU A 58 -19.42 5.28 11.57
C LEU A 58 -20.11 4.36 10.56
N GLN A 59 -19.82 3.04 10.59
CA GLN A 59 -20.32 2.06 9.62
C GLN A 59 -20.04 2.46 8.15
N ILE A 60 -18.91 3.16 7.94
CA ILE A 60 -18.49 3.65 6.60
C ILE A 60 -17.55 2.62 5.98
N PRO A 61 -17.73 2.24 4.71
CA PRO A 61 -16.79 1.36 4.04
C PRO A 61 -15.40 2.01 3.90
N THR A 62 -14.35 1.25 4.15
CA THR A 62 -12.94 1.69 4.17
C THR A 62 -12.49 2.43 2.92
N ARG A 63 -13.11 2.17 1.76
CA ARG A 63 -12.84 2.89 0.51
C ARG A 63 -13.07 4.39 0.61
N TRP A 64 -14.09 4.83 1.35
CA TRP A 64 -14.37 6.26 1.52
C TRP A 64 -13.33 6.96 2.40
N PHE A 65 -12.75 6.23 3.34
CA PHE A 65 -11.65 6.73 4.17
C PHE A 65 -10.33 6.79 3.38
N LEU A 66 -10.08 5.80 2.51
CA LEU A 66 -8.88 5.76 1.66
C LEU A 66 -8.81 6.93 0.67
N PHE A 67 -9.95 7.38 0.15
CA PHE A 67 -10.00 8.42 -0.87
C PHE A 67 -9.32 9.74 -0.44
N PRO A 68 -9.65 10.33 0.72
CA PRO A 68 -8.96 11.54 1.22
C PRO A 68 -7.56 11.23 1.77
N LEU A 69 -7.29 9.99 2.18
CA LEU A 69 -6.01 9.60 2.75
C LEU A 69 -4.91 9.50 1.67
N LEU A 70 -5.22 9.04 0.46
CA LEU A 70 -4.26 8.88 -0.63
C LEU A 70 -3.51 10.17 -0.98
N PRO A 71 -4.16 11.34 -1.20
CA PRO A 71 -3.44 12.58 -1.48
C PRO A 71 -2.57 13.04 -0.31
N VAL A 72 -2.98 12.79 0.94
CA VAL A 72 -2.17 13.11 2.12
C VAL A 72 -0.90 12.26 2.14
N ILE A 73 -1.01 10.96 1.93
CA ILE A 73 0.13 10.04 1.84
C ILE A 73 1.05 10.45 0.69
N MET A 74 0.49 10.79 -0.47
CA MET A 74 1.25 11.25 -1.62
C MET A 74 2.03 12.54 -1.33
N LEU A 75 1.44 13.50 -0.60
CA LEU A 75 2.14 14.73 -0.17
C LEU A 75 3.29 14.41 0.80
N ILE A 76 3.08 13.52 1.76
CA ILE A 76 4.14 13.06 2.67
C ILE A 76 5.26 12.39 1.87
N TYR A 77 4.90 11.50 0.95
CA TYR A 77 5.84 10.82 0.06
C TYR A 77 6.70 11.81 -0.74
N HIS A 78 6.05 12.79 -1.38
CA HIS A 78 6.77 13.82 -2.14
C HIS A 78 7.71 14.66 -1.26
N LYS A 79 7.26 15.09 -0.07
CA LYS A 79 8.09 15.89 0.84
C LYS A 79 9.33 15.17 1.34
N THR A 80 9.30 13.85 1.43
CA THR A 80 10.43 13.03 1.88
C THR A 80 11.47 12.77 0.80
N LEU A 81 11.15 13.06 -0.47
CA LEU A 81 12.01 12.81 -1.62
C LEU A 81 12.67 14.09 -2.16
N LYS A 82 13.85 13.90 -2.78
CA LYS A 82 14.60 14.96 -3.51
C LYS A 82 14.36 14.88 -5.03
N ILE A 83 13.14 14.57 -5.44
CA ILE A 83 12.77 14.42 -6.85
C ILE A 83 11.64 15.38 -7.22
N SER A 84 11.50 15.63 -8.53
CA SER A 84 10.40 16.45 -9.06
C SER A 84 9.04 15.87 -8.71
N VAL A 85 8.04 16.76 -8.51
CA VAL A 85 6.64 16.39 -8.22
C VAL A 85 6.11 15.37 -9.22
N TRP A 86 6.30 15.61 -10.51
CA TRP A 86 5.82 14.72 -11.57
C TRP A 86 6.39 13.30 -11.48
N LYS A 87 7.70 13.16 -11.21
CA LYS A 87 8.32 11.85 -11.00
C LYS A 87 7.79 11.15 -9.77
N SER A 88 7.62 11.88 -8.67
CA SER A 88 7.07 11.37 -7.43
C SER A 88 5.64 10.86 -7.62
N VAL A 89 4.78 11.65 -8.29
CA VAL A 89 3.40 11.28 -8.63
C VAL A 89 3.34 10.03 -9.52
N SER A 90 4.16 10.00 -10.57
CA SER A 90 4.18 8.86 -11.50
C SER A 90 4.57 7.56 -10.81
N ILE A 91 5.60 7.57 -9.94
CA ILE A 91 6.02 6.38 -9.18
C ILE A 91 4.90 5.95 -8.22
N PHE A 92 4.30 6.90 -7.51
CA PHE A 92 3.23 6.61 -6.56
C PHE A 92 2.01 6.01 -7.26
N LEU A 93 1.60 6.57 -8.40
CA LEU A 93 0.47 6.04 -9.20
C LEU A 93 0.77 4.66 -9.78
N ALA A 94 2.00 4.43 -10.25
CA ALA A 94 2.41 3.11 -10.75
C ALA A 94 2.32 2.04 -9.65
N VAL A 95 2.83 2.34 -8.45
CA VAL A 95 2.71 1.45 -7.28
C VAL A 95 1.25 1.21 -6.92
N PHE A 96 0.44 2.26 -6.91
CA PHE A 96 -1.00 2.16 -6.62
C PHE A 96 -1.73 1.27 -7.63
N ALA A 97 -1.44 1.43 -8.92
CA ALA A 97 -2.01 0.58 -9.98
C ALA A 97 -1.63 -0.90 -9.79
N VAL A 98 -0.37 -1.18 -9.46
CA VAL A 98 0.08 -2.54 -9.15
C VAL A 98 -0.69 -3.13 -7.96
N PHE A 99 -0.90 -2.36 -6.89
CA PHE A 99 -1.67 -2.82 -5.73
C PHE A 99 -3.14 -3.08 -6.04
N ILE A 100 -3.76 -2.28 -6.93
CA ILE A 100 -5.13 -2.57 -7.41
C ILE A 100 -5.16 -3.91 -8.14
N CYS A 101 -4.17 -4.20 -8.99
CA CYS A 101 -4.08 -5.49 -9.69
C CYS A 101 -3.93 -6.66 -8.72
N VAL A 102 -3.04 -6.54 -7.72
CA VAL A 102 -2.84 -7.57 -6.69
C VAL A 102 -4.12 -7.79 -5.89
N LYS A 103 -4.83 -6.71 -5.53
CA LYS A 103 -6.12 -6.80 -4.83
C LYS A 103 -7.19 -7.51 -5.67
N SER A 104 -7.26 -7.20 -6.96
CA SER A 104 -8.20 -7.84 -7.88
C SER A 104 -7.89 -9.33 -8.05
N LEU A 105 -6.61 -9.69 -8.17
CA LEU A 105 -6.16 -11.07 -8.25
C LEU A 105 -6.49 -11.85 -6.96
N SER A 106 -6.20 -11.27 -5.80
CA SER A 106 -6.54 -11.88 -4.51
C SER A 106 -8.05 -12.13 -4.36
N ARG A 107 -8.89 -11.19 -4.82
CA ARG A 107 -10.35 -11.39 -4.85
C ARG A 107 -10.78 -12.51 -5.79
N ALA A 108 -10.17 -12.60 -6.98
CA ALA A 108 -10.46 -13.67 -7.91
C ALA A 108 -10.09 -15.05 -7.34
N VAL A 109 -8.93 -15.16 -6.69
CA VAL A 109 -8.50 -16.40 -6.01
C VAL A 109 -9.46 -16.77 -4.89
N ASN A 110 -9.86 -15.78 -4.05
CA ASN A 110 -10.84 -16.02 -3.01
C ASN A 110 -12.18 -16.47 -3.56
N ALA A 111 -12.68 -15.87 -4.65
CA ALA A 111 -13.93 -16.26 -5.30
C ALA A 111 -13.88 -17.69 -5.83
N LEU A 112 -12.75 -18.11 -6.41
CA LEU A 112 -12.55 -19.49 -6.87
C LEU A 112 -12.56 -20.48 -5.69
N MET A 113 -11.88 -20.14 -4.58
CA MET A 113 -11.83 -21.01 -3.39
C MET A 113 -13.19 -21.11 -2.69
N THR A 114 -14.04 -20.07 -2.77
CA THR A 114 -15.35 -20.05 -2.13
C THR A 114 -16.45 -20.69 -3.00
N ALA A 115 -16.28 -20.74 -4.30
CA ALA A 115 -17.21 -21.41 -5.20
C ALA A 115 -17.42 -22.89 -4.83
N ASP A 116 -16.35 -23.56 -4.37
CA ASP A 116 -16.42 -24.97 -3.93
C ASP A 116 -17.03 -25.15 -2.51
N LEU A 117 -17.04 -24.11 -1.69
CA LEU A 117 -17.44 -24.18 -0.27
C LEU A 117 -18.83 -23.60 0.03
N HIS A 118 -19.54 -23.06 -0.97
CA HIS A 118 -20.84 -22.33 -0.78
C HIS A 118 -20.81 -21.23 0.30
N ILE A 119 -19.61 -20.68 0.58
CA ILE A 119 -19.44 -19.62 1.58
C ILE A 119 -19.69 -18.28 0.90
N THR A 120 -20.60 -17.48 1.44
CA THR A 120 -20.87 -16.14 0.92
C THR A 120 -19.66 -15.21 1.13
N GLU A 121 -19.46 -14.26 0.21
CA GLU A 121 -18.32 -13.32 0.22
C GLU A 121 -18.22 -12.55 1.56
N ASN A 122 -19.36 -12.31 2.22
CA ASN A 122 -19.43 -11.68 3.54
C ASN A 122 -18.87 -12.56 4.66
N GLU A 123 -19.07 -13.86 4.61
CA GLU A 123 -18.58 -14.80 5.63
C GLU A 123 -17.07 -15.02 5.52
N LEU A 124 -16.52 -14.99 4.31
CA LEU A 124 -15.08 -15.12 4.10
C LEU A 124 -14.29 -13.95 4.70
N TRP A 125 -14.85 -12.74 4.60
CA TRP A 125 -14.25 -11.56 5.21
C TRP A 125 -14.44 -11.49 6.73
N LEU A 126 -15.42 -12.19 7.26
CA LEU A 126 -15.60 -12.38 8.70
C LEU A 126 -14.47 -13.23 9.32
N HIS A 127 -13.83 -14.10 8.52
CA HIS A 127 -12.69 -14.87 8.98
C HIS A 127 -11.43 -14.00 8.95
N THR A 128 -10.90 -13.68 10.11
CA THR A 128 -9.62 -12.97 10.33
C THR A 128 -8.47 -13.57 9.49
N GLY A 129 -8.53 -14.89 9.24
CA GLY A 129 -7.57 -15.62 8.42
C GLY A 129 -7.47 -15.12 6.97
N ALA A 130 -8.58 -14.76 6.34
CA ALA A 130 -8.58 -14.28 4.95
C ALA A 130 -7.90 -12.90 4.84
N GLY A 131 -8.13 -12.01 5.82
CA GLY A 131 -7.47 -10.71 5.86
C GLY A 131 -5.97 -10.81 6.10
N ILE A 132 -5.54 -11.73 6.98
CA ILE A 132 -4.12 -12.00 7.22
C ILE A 132 -3.47 -12.59 5.96
N PHE A 133 -4.11 -13.57 5.33
CA PHE A 133 -3.63 -14.20 4.11
C PHE A 133 -3.43 -13.18 2.99
N TYR A 134 -4.38 -12.26 2.80
CA TYR A 134 -4.26 -11.17 1.84
C TYR A 134 -3.04 -10.27 2.12
N ASN A 135 -2.82 -9.88 3.37
CA ASN A 135 -1.66 -9.06 3.75
C ASN A 135 -0.33 -9.81 3.53
N VAL A 136 -0.30 -11.12 3.79
CA VAL A 136 0.88 -11.96 3.52
C VAL A 136 1.18 -12.03 2.02
N ILE A 137 0.15 -12.22 1.17
CA ILE A 137 0.32 -12.18 -0.29
C ILE A 137 0.86 -10.83 -0.74
N CYS A 138 0.32 -9.71 -0.24
CA CYS A 138 0.82 -8.38 -0.57
C CYS A 138 2.29 -8.21 -0.17
N LEU A 139 2.70 -8.71 0.99
CA LEU A 139 4.08 -8.65 1.45
C LEU A 139 5.01 -9.50 0.57
N LEU A 140 4.62 -10.73 0.26
CA LEU A 140 5.37 -11.60 -0.65
C LEU A 140 5.50 -10.98 -2.04
N PHE A 141 4.43 -10.36 -2.53
CA PHE A 141 4.46 -9.62 -3.78
C PHE A 141 5.47 -8.46 -3.75
N VAL A 142 5.51 -7.68 -2.66
CA VAL A 142 6.51 -6.60 -2.47
C VAL A 142 7.92 -7.16 -2.53
N LEU A 143 8.18 -8.29 -1.87
CA LEU A 143 9.48 -8.94 -1.89
C LEU A 143 9.87 -9.44 -3.30
N ALA A 144 8.93 -10.04 -4.03
CA ALA A 144 9.16 -10.50 -5.40
C ALA A 144 9.34 -9.33 -6.39
N ALA A 145 8.55 -8.26 -6.23
CA ALA A 145 8.59 -7.07 -7.08
C ALA A 145 9.77 -6.13 -6.77
N TRP A 146 10.49 -6.36 -5.68
CA TRP A 146 11.59 -5.50 -5.23
C TRP A 146 12.62 -5.26 -6.33
N TYR A 147 13.19 -6.34 -6.89
CA TYR A 147 14.24 -6.25 -7.89
C TYR A 147 13.78 -5.57 -9.18
N PRO A 148 12.70 -6.02 -9.84
CA PRO A 148 12.21 -5.38 -11.06
C PRO A 148 11.75 -3.94 -10.83
N ALA A 149 11.12 -3.61 -9.71
CA ALA A 149 10.70 -2.24 -9.40
C ALA A 149 11.91 -1.30 -9.25
N CYS A 150 12.95 -1.73 -8.55
CA CYS A 150 14.17 -0.95 -8.41
C CYS A 150 14.84 -0.71 -9.76
N HIS A 151 14.93 -1.74 -10.60
CA HIS A 151 15.55 -1.63 -11.92
C HIS A 151 14.76 -0.71 -12.85
N CYS A 152 13.44 -0.87 -12.94
CA CYS A 152 12.59 -0.04 -13.78
C CYS A 152 12.62 1.43 -13.36
N VAL A 153 12.50 1.72 -12.06
CA VAL A 153 12.50 3.12 -11.59
C VAL A 153 13.86 3.78 -11.77
N GLN A 154 14.97 3.06 -11.54
CA GLN A 154 16.31 3.59 -11.76
C GLN A 154 16.56 3.89 -13.24
N THR A 155 16.15 3.03 -14.16
CA THR A 155 16.24 3.27 -15.60
C THR A 155 15.39 4.47 -16.02
N CYS A 156 14.15 4.57 -15.57
CA CYS A 156 13.28 5.70 -15.87
C CYS A 156 13.84 7.03 -15.30
N LEU A 157 14.37 7.02 -14.08
CA LEU A 157 14.96 8.22 -13.46
C LEU A 157 16.26 8.66 -14.15
N LEU A 158 17.09 7.72 -14.59
CA LEU A 158 18.34 8.02 -15.33
C LEU A 158 18.03 8.58 -16.72
N TYR A 159 17.04 8.02 -17.43
CA TYR A 159 16.68 8.48 -18.78
C TYR A 159 16.09 9.90 -18.81
N THR A 160 15.49 10.34 -17.70
CA THR A 160 14.88 11.68 -17.57
C THR A 160 15.75 12.67 -16.80
N SER A 161 16.98 12.31 -16.44
CA SER A 161 17.94 13.25 -15.88
C SER A 161 18.46 14.15 -17.01
N PRO A 162 18.32 15.49 -16.91
CA PRO A 162 18.97 16.37 -17.88
C PRO A 162 20.48 16.13 -17.77
N SER A 163 21.13 15.95 -18.93
CA SER A 163 22.58 15.89 -19.03
C SER A 163 23.20 17.08 -18.29
N PRO A 164 24.18 16.87 -17.41
CA PRO A 164 24.85 18.00 -16.77
C PRO A 164 25.52 18.83 -17.89
N ARG A 165 25.04 20.08 -18.06
CA ARG A 165 25.71 21.11 -18.79
C ARG A 165 26.79 21.72 -17.93
#